data_3400748df58fb888b442f4a54c8c0a6d
#
_entry.id   3400748df58fb888b442f4a54c8c0a6d
#
_cell.length_a   1.000
_cell.length_b   1.000
_cell.length_c   1.000
_cell.angle_alpha   90.00
_cell.angle_beta   90.00
_cell.angle_gamma   90.00
#
_symmetry.space_group_name_H-M   'P 1'
#
loop_
_entity.id
_entity.type
_entity.pdbx_description
1 polymer ?
#
loop_
_entity_poly.entity_id
_entity_poly.type
_entity_poly.pdbx_seq_one_letter_code
_entity_poly.pdbx_strand_id
1 'polypeptide(L)'
;MTCTFNRGGGPQIQMKLDLDENRPNEKSVLGWLQTGKLFEPDVANLFLNVLRQGDVVIDVGANIGFLTVLASVLVGPTGHVVAFEPGADNLERLRANLGHNDCKNVTVIEKAVTNQVGEVVFFINSDDSGGNALWDPSQFPGNVKSLANPMPIRMAGTTLDAEWERLRLPSPKVIKIDTEGAEQQVLEGARGLLAAQLVEQKPFFVVAELHPFGLEQLGCSQASLRGYIEGLGYSTFSLTYAGTLPRLVPPATRIEISAIINMLFSKPEWVGPYWPAVLIDGK
;
A
#
# COMPACT_ATOMS: atom_id res chain seq x y z
N MET A 1 4.56 12.58 -17.34
CA MET A 1 4.35 13.75 -16.45
C MET A 1 5.48 13.86 -15.44
N THR A 2 5.93 15.06 -15.07
CA THR A 2 6.89 15.24 -13.97
C THR A 2 6.17 15.84 -12.77
N CYS A 3 6.27 15.19 -11.64
CA CYS A 3 5.72 15.66 -10.37
C CYS A 3 6.86 16.16 -9.50
N THR A 4 6.63 17.27 -8.81
CA THR A 4 7.62 17.88 -7.94
C THR A 4 6.97 18.23 -6.61
N PHE A 5 7.57 17.81 -5.52
CA PHE A 5 7.05 18.07 -4.18
C PHE A 5 8.19 18.25 -3.17
N ASN A 6 7.89 18.83 -2.02
CA ASN A 6 8.87 19.11 -0.97
C ASN A 6 8.54 18.33 0.29
N ARG A 7 9.56 17.83 0.95
CA ARG A 7 9.45 17.22 2.26
C ARG A 7 9.74 18.28 3.32
N GLY A 8 8.68 18.86 3.92
CA GLY A 8 8.81 19.69 5.13
C GLY A 8 9.97 20.71 5.12
N GLY A 9 10.19 21.46 4.01
CA GLY A 9 11.31 22.39 3.86
C GLY A 9 12.64 21.74 3.43
N GLY A 10 12.66 20.45 3.18
CA GLY A 10 13.80 19.71 2.64
C GLY A 10 13.99 19.89 1.11
N PRO A 11 14.94 19.16 0.52
CA PRO A 11 15.19 19.23 -0.91
C PRO A 11 13.95 18.82 -1.72
N GLN A 12 13.83 19.42 -2.89
CA GLN A 12 12.78 19.11 -3.83
C GLN A 12 12.91 17.67 -4.34
N ILE A 13 11.82 16.92 -4.26
CA ILE A 13 11.70 15.55 -4.78
C ILE A 13 11.02 15.61 -6.14
N GLN A 14 11.60 14.96 -7.13
CA GLN A 14 11.02 14.86 -8.47
C GLN A 14 10.77 13.41 -8.82
N MET A 15 9.60 13.17 -9.40
CA MET A 15 9.21 11.88 -9.98
C MET A 15 8.72 12.08 -11.40
N LYS A 16 9.06 11.16 -12.29
CA LYS A 16 8.57 11.13 -13.67
C LYS A 16 7.65 9.93 -13.82
N LEU A 17 6.43 10.17 -14.25
CA LEU A 17 5.45 9.14 -14.49
C LEU A 17 4.98 9.20 -15.95
N ASP A 18 4.94 8.05 -16.57
CA ASP A 18 4.27 7.87 -17.84
C ASP A 18 2.82 7.47 -17.53
N LEU A 19 1.87 8.32 -17.85
CA LEU A 19 0.45 8.16 -17.52
C LEU A 19 -0.39 8.31 -18.79
N ASP A 20 -1.27 7.35 -19.02
CA ASP A 20 -2.24 7.33 -20.12
C ASP A 20 -3.63 7.74 -19.60
N GLU A 21 -4.15 8.89 -20.05
CA GLU A 21 -5.46 9.41 -19.66
C GLU A 21 -6.65 8.55 -20.12
N ASN A 22 -6.41 7.61 -21.05
CA ASN A 22 -7.43 6.67 -21.50
C ASN A 22 -7.58 5.45 -20.58
N ARG A 23 -6.66 5.25 -19.61
CA ARG A 23 -6.72 4.20 -18.60
C ARG A 23 -7.33 4.75 -17.32
N PRO A 24 -8.46 4.23 -16.82
CA PRO A 24 -9.16 4.79 -15.65
C PRO A 24 -8.28 4.96 -14.43
N ASN A 25 -7.48 3.94 -14.09
CA ASN A 25 -6.52 3.97 -12.99
C ASN A 25 -5.50 5.13 -13.15
N GLU A 26 -4.82 5.21 -14.31
CA GLU A 26 -3.82 6.25 -14.57
C GLU A 26 -4.44 7.65 -14.66
N LYS A 27 -5.66 7.76 -15.17
CA LYS A 27 -6.45 9.00 -15.17
C LYS A 27 -6.75 9.48 -13.76
N SER A 28 -7.01 8.56 -12.82
CA SER A 28 -7.21 8.90 -11.40
C SER A 28 -5.93 9.51 -10.81
N VAL A 29 -4.78 8.86 -11.01
CA VAL A 29 -3.46 9.39 -10.59
C VAL A 29 -3.22 10.78 -11.19
N LEU A 30 -3.44 10.93 -12.50
CA LEU A 30 -3.28 12.20 -13.22
C LEU A 30 -4.16 13.31 -12.64
N GLY A 31 -5.43 12.98 -12.32
CA GLY A 31 -6.38 13.92 -11.73
C GLY A 31 -5.89 14.47 -10.39
N TRP A 32 -5.37 13.64 -9.51
CA TRP A 32 -4.76 14.09 -8.26
C TRP A 32 -3.58 15.02 -8.49
N LEU A 33 -2.64 14.62 -9.34
CA LEU A 33 -1.43 15.39 -9.64
C LEU A 33 -1.72 16.75 -10.28
N GLN A 34 -2.75 16.84 -11.11
CA GLN A 34 -3.20 18.11 -11.72
C GLN A 34 -3.75 19.10 -10.69
N THR A 35 -4.24 18.62 -9.53
CA THR A 35 -4.66 19.49 -8.43
C THR A 35 -3.49 19.98 -7.57
N GLY A 36 -2.25 19.61 -7.89
CA GLY A 36 -1.06 19.88 -7.08
C GLY A 36 -0.94 19.02 -5.83
N LYS A 37 -1.72 17.94 -5.73
CA LYS A 37 -1.68 16.97 -4.63
C LYS A 37 -1.06 15.66 -5.10
N LEU A 38 -0.47 14.92 -4.17
CA LEU A 38 -0.01 13.55 -4.43
C LEU A 38 -1.23 12.62 -4.57
N PHE A 39 -1.08 11.58 -5.36
CA PHE A 39 -2.04 10.47 -5.39
C PHE A 39 -1.99 9.74 -4.04
N GLU A 40 -3.12 9.27 -3.55
CA GLU A 40 -3.25 8.71 -2.19
C GLU A 40 -2.54 9.54 -1.13
N PRO A 41 -2.99 10.78 -0.91
CA PRO A 41 -2.23 11.76 -0.13
C PRO A 41 -2.03 11.35 1.34
N ASP A 42 -2.87 10.51 1.90
CA ASP A 42 -2.73 9.92 3.24
C ASP A 42 -1.53 8.97 3.31
N VAL A 43 -1.39 8.05 2.36
CA VAL A 43 -0.25 7.11 2.27
C VAL A 43 1.01 7.84 1.83
N ALA A 44 0.93 8.70 0.82
CA ALA A 44 2.07 9.49 0.36
C ALA A 44 2.65 10.38 1.47
N ASN A 45 1.80 11.03 2.26
CA ASN A 45 2.22 11.84 3.42
C ASN A 45 2.83 10.96 4.52
N LEU A 46 2.30 9.76 4.76
CA LEU A 46 2.93 8.80 5.68
C LEU A 46 4.36 8.50 5.21
N PHE A 47 4.58 8.17 3.93
CA PHE A 47 5.91 7.91 3.40
C PHE A 47 6.84 9.11 3.58
N LEU A 48 6.39 10.32 3.25
CA LEU A 48 7.15 11.56 3.46
C LEU A 48 7.54 11.76 4.92
N ASN A 49 6.66 11.43 5.86
CA ASN A 49 6.91 11.61 7.28
C ASN A 49 7.87 10.56 7.85
N VAL A 50 7.70 9.27 7.49
CA VAL A 50 8.38 8.17 8.20
C VAL A 50 9.63 7.65 7.50
N LEU A 51 9.71 7.68 6.16
CA LEU A 51 10.83 7.09 5.42
C LEU A 51 12.09 7.95 5.51
N ARG A 52 13.23 7.31 5.58
CA ARG A 52 14.57 7.92 5.58
C ARG A 52 15.49 7.15 4.63
N GLN A 53 16.61 7.75 4.25
CA GLN A 53 17.62 7.03 3.46
C GLN A 53 18.11 5.79 4.18
N GLY A 54 18.22 4.69 3.45
CA GLY A 54 18.60 3.38 3.98
C GLY A 54 17.45 2.52 4.50
N ASP A 55 16.22 3.05 4.60
CA ASP A 55 15.06 2.26 5.01
C ASP A 55 14.68 1.23 3.95
N VAL A 56 13.98 0.18 4.39
CA VAL A 56 13.38 -0.84 3.52
C VAL A 56 11.86 -0.71 3.55
N VAL A 57 11.24 -0.82 2.37
CA VAL A 57 9.79 -0.72 2.20
C VAL A 57 9.27 -1.96 1.48
N ILE A 58 8.11 -2.45 1.90
CA ILE A 58 7.33 -3.45 1.17
C ILE A 58 6.08 -2.75 0.64
N ASP A 59 5.84 -2.86 -0.66
CA ASP A 59 4.68 -2.30 -1.37
C ASP A 59 3.90 -3.46 -2.00
N VAL A 60 2.80 -3.85 -1.37
CA VAL A 60 1.92 -4.93 -1.84
C VAL A 60 0.75 -4.32 -2.57
N GLY A 61 0.57 -4.70 -3.84
CA GLY A 61 -0.33 -4.02 -4.78
C GLY A 61 0.32 -2.75 -5.30
N ALA A 62 1.51 -2.89 -5.90
CA ALA A 62 2.30 -1.75 -6.38
C ALA A 62 1.65 -1.02 -7.57
N ASN A 63 0.72 -1.69 -8.26
CA ASN A 63 -0.03 -1.13 -9.36
C ASN A 63 0.92 -0.54 -10.44
N ILE A 64 0.68 0.65 -10.93
CA ILE A 64 1.56 1.34 -11.90
C ILE A 64 2.84 1.94 -11.29
N GLY A 65 3.04 1.79 -9.96
CA GLY A 65 4.27 2.13 -9.26
C GLY A 65 4.37 3.55 -8.72
N PHE A 66 3.27 4.28 -8.56
CA PHE A 66 3.33 5.64 -7.99
C PHE A 66 3.98 5.65 -6.60
N LEU A 67 3.46 4.86 -5.66
CA LEU A 67 4.00 4.78 -4.30
C LEU A 67 5.36 4.06 -4.27
N THR A 68 5.57 3.06 -5.12
CA THR A 68 6.87 2.38 -5.26
C THR A 68 7.99 3.34 -5.67
N VAL A 69 7.76 4.19 -6.69
CA VAL A 69 8.72 5.22 -7.11
C VAL A 69 8.95 6.23 -6.00
N LEU A 70 7.87 6.71 -5.36
CA LEU A 70 7.98 7.63 -4.22
C LEU A 70 8.86 7.03 -3.10
N ALA A 71 8.57 5.79 -2.69
CA ALA A 71 9.37 5.09 -1.69
C ALA A 71 10.83 4.95 -2.11
N SER A 72 11.09 4.50 -3.35
CA SER A 72 12.44 4.34 -3.91
C SER A 72 13.27 5.62 -3.82
N VAL A 73 12.68 6.75 -4.21
CA VAL A 73 13.35 8.06 -4.14
C VAL A 73 13.60 8.48 -2.69
N LEU A 74 12.65 8.24 -1.79
CA LEU A 74 12.77 8.62 -0.37
C LEU A 74 13.82 7.81 0.38
N VAL A 75 13.89 6.49 0.13
CA VAL A 75 14.87 5.63 0.80
C VAL A 75 16.26 5.71 0.17
N GLY A 76 16.35 6.23 -1.04
CA GLY A 76 17.62 6.48 -1.73
C GLY A 76 18.39 5.20 -2.07
N PRO A 77 19.63 5.33 -2.61
CA PRO A 77 20.38 4.19 -3.15
C PRO A 77 20.86 3.17 -2.11
N THR A 78 20.84 3.53 -0.83
CA THR A 78 21.20 2.64 0.29
C THR A 78 20.00 1.94 0.92
N GLY A 79 18.78 2.38 0.59
CA GLY A 79 17.54 1.72 0.96
C GLY A 79 17.07 0.74 -0.10
N HIS A 80 15.94 0.08 0.17
CA HIS A 80 15.39 -0.90 -0.77
C HIS A 80 13.86 -0.91 -0.75
N VAL A 81 13.25 -1.17 -1.90
CA VAL A 81 11.80 -1.37 -2.01
C VAL A 81 11.54 -2.75 -2.61
N VAL A 82 10.64 -3.52 -1.99
CA VAL A 82 10.11 -4.76 -2.54
C VAL A 82 8.67 -4.51 -2.96
N ALA A 83 8.43 -4.55 -4.26
CA ALA A 83 7.13 -4.25 -4.86
C ALA A 83 6.49 -5.54 -5.39
N PHE A 84 5.27 -5.82 -4.94
CA PHE A 84 4.47 -6.95 -5.42
C PHE A 84 3.35 -6.43 -6.30
N GLU A 85 3.30 -6.91 -7.53
CA GLU A 85 2.23 -6.62 -8.48
C GLU A 85 1.98 -7.87 -9.34
N PRO A 86 0.78 -8.46 -9.27
CA PRO A 86 0.45 -9.65 -10.06
C PRO A 86 -0.05 -9.34 -11.48
N GLY A 87 -0.65 -8.16 -11.71
CA GLY A 87 -1.28 -7.81 -12.98
C GLY A 87 -0.28 -7.47 -14.08
N ALA A 88 -0.32 -8.18 -15.20
CA ALA A 88 0.66 -8.00 -16.28
C ALA A 88 0.69 -6.57 -16.84
N ASP A 89 -0.48 -5.96 -17.06
CA ASP A 89 -0.58 -4.58 -17.56
C ASP A 89 0.00 -3.57 -16.57
N ASN A 90 -0.30 -3.73 -15.28
CA ASN A 90 0.25 -2.90 -14.22
C ASN A 90 1.77 -3.08 -14.10
N LEU A 91 2.27 -4.32 -14.22
CA LEU A 91 3.71 -4.63 -14.20
C LEU A 91 4.47 -3.92 -15.32
N GLU A 92 3.92 -3.87 -16.52
CA GLU A 92 4.54 -3.14 -17.63
C GLU A 92 4.69 -1.66 -17.28
N ARG A 93 3.63 -1.05 -16.76
CA ARG A 93 3.60 0.36 -16.34
C ARG A 93 4.52 0.63 -15.16
N LEU A 94 4.51 -0.24 -14.14
CA LEU A 94 5.41 -0.19 -12.99
C LEU A 94 6.88 -0.16 -13.45
N ARG A 95 7.27 -1.10 -14.32
CA ARG A 95 8.64 -1.18 -14.84
C ARG A 95 9.03 0.06 -15.64
N ALA A 96 8.13 0.58 -16.47
CA ALA A 96 8.36 1.82 -17.22
C ALA A 96 8.58 3.01 -16.26
N ASN A 97 7.74 3.16 -15.25
CA ASN A 97 7.85 4.24 -14.27
C ASN A 97 9.11 4.13 -13.41
N LEU A 98 9.51 2.92 -13.02
CA LEU A 98 10.81 2.68 -12.35
C LEU A 98 11.99 3.07 -13.24
N GLY A 99 11.94 2.72 -14.53
CA GLY A 99 12.96 3.08 -15.51
C GLY A 99 13.09 4.59 -15.71
N HIS A 100 11.97 5.33 -15.79
CA HIS A 100 11.98 6.79 -15.93
C HIS A 100 12.60 7.53 -14.75
N ASN A 101 12.66 6.89 -13.58
CA ASN A 101 13.22 7.45 -12.34
C ASN A 101 14.57 6.86 -11.94
N ASP A 102 15.16 5.98 -12.76
CA ASP A 102 16.41 5.26 -12.47
C ASP A 102 16.37 4.51 -11.11
N CYS A 103 15.21 3.94 -10.77
CA CYS A 103 14.97 3.24 -9.50
C CYS A 103 15.66 1.87 -9.49
N LYS A 104 16.97 1.83 -9.18
CA LYS A 104 17.79 0.59 -9.14
C LYS A 104 17.66 -0.18 -7.82
N ASN A 105 17.08 0.42 -6.81
CA ASN A 105 16.89 -0.12 -5.46
C ASN A 105 15.50 -0.75 -5.28
N VAL A 106 14.87 -1.22 -6.35
CA VAL A 106 13.55 -1.85 -6.32
C VAL A 106 13.64 -3.29 -6.83
N THR A 107 13.10 -4.23 -6.05
CA THR A 107 12.84 -5.60 -6.48
C THR A 107 11.36 -5.77 -6.77
N VAL A 108 11.01 -6.08 -8.00
CA VAL A 108 9.62 -6.35 -8.42
C VAL A 108 9.37 -7.86 -8.38
N ILE A 109 8.28 -8.26 -7.71
CA ILE A 109 7.85 -9.65 -7.57
C ILE A 109 6.47 -9.81 -8.20
N GLU A 110 6.39 -10.64 -9.23
CA GLU A 110 5.19 -10.89 -10.05
C GLU A 110 4.33 -12.00 -9.43
N LYS A 111 3.90 -11.80 -8.20
CA LYS A 111 3.07 -12.77 -7.47
C LYS A 111 1.96 -12.05 -6.70
N ALA A 112 0.84 -12.71 -6.55
CA ALA A 112 -0.17 -12.29 -5.59
C ALA A 112 0.31 -12.62 -4.16
N VAL A 113 0.18 -11.66 -3.24
CA VAL A 113 0.49 -11.91 -1.82
C VAL A 113 -0.78 -12.33 -1.10
N THR A 114 -0.67 -13.41 -0.33
CA THR A 114 -1.78 -14.04 0.40
C THR A 114 -1.24 -14.71 1.68
N ASN A 115 -2.06 -15.50 2.36
CA ASN A 115 -1.68 -16.23 3.56
C ASN A 115 -1.03 -17.61 3.30
N GLN A 116 -0.86 -18.00 2.05
CA GLN A 116 -0.25 -19.29 1.69
C GLN A 116 0.57 -19.21 0.40
N VAL A 117 1.59 -20.04 0.31
CA VAL A 117 2.37 -20.23 -0.92
C VAL A 117 1.66 -21.26 -1.79
N GLY A 118 1.48 -20.97 -3.07
CA GLY A 118 0.83 -21.90 -4.01
C GLY A 118 0.23 -21.20 -5.21
N GLU A 119 -0.63 -21.90 -5.94
CA GLU A 119 -1.40 -21.34 -7.02
C GLU A 119 -2.66 -20.66 -6.47
N VAL A 120 -2.97 -19.46 -6.98
CA VAL A 120 -4.19 -18.72 -6.66
C VAL A 120 -4.95 -18.35 -7.93
N VAL A 121 -6.25 -18.13 -7.80
CA VAL A 121 -7.06 -17.51 -8.85
C VAL A 121 -7.05 -16.02 -8.64
N PHE A 122 -6.65 -15.28 -9.66
CA PHE A 122 -6.60 -13.83 -9.67
C PHE A 122 -7.49 -13.32 -10.79
N PHE A 123 -8.31 -12.34 -10.51
CA PHE A 123 -9.27 -11.77 -11.46
C PHE A 123 -8.76 -10.45 -12.01
N ILE A 124 -8.71 -10.37 -13.33
CA ILE A 124 -8.42 -9.11 -14.03
C ILE A 124 -9.72 -8.31 -14.13
N ASN A 125 -9.69 -7.11 -13.59
CA ASN A 125 -10.78 -6.15 -13.71
C ASN A 125 -10.65 -5.39 -15.04
N SER A 126 -11.55 -5.69 -15.98
CA SER A 126 -11.54 -5.05 -17.30
C SER A 126 -12.06 -3.62 -17.31
N ASP A 127 -12.66 -3.14 -16.22
CA ASP A 127 -13.09 -1.76 -16.07
C ASP A 127 -11.95 -0.86 -15.63
N ASP A 128 -11.17 -1.36 -14.66
CA ASP A 128 -10.06 -0.61 -14.07
C ASP A 128 -9.01 -1.57 -13.52
N SER A 129 -7.80 -1.55 -14.04
CA SER A 129 -6.71 -2.42 -13.61
C SER A 129 -6.26 -2.16 -12.15
N GLY A 130 -6.67 -1.04 -11.55
CA GLY A 130 -6.52 -0.78 -10.12
C GLY A 130 -7.34 -1.76 -9.28
N GLY A 131 -8.49 -2.18 -9.75
CA GLY A 131 -9.38 -3.11 -9.06
C GLY A 131 -9.15 -4.58 -9.41
N ASN A 132 -7.96 -5.00 -9.81
CA ASN A 132 -7.59 -6.41 -9.93
C ASN A 132 -7.57 -7.06 -8.55
N ALA A 133 -8.16 -8.26 -8.37
CA ALA A 133 -8.38 -8.83 -7.04
C ALA A 133 -8.31 -10.37 -7.00
N LEU A 134 -8.28 -10.93 -5.78
CA LEU A 134 -8.42 -12.38 -5.54
C LEU A 134 -9.88 -12.86 -5.47
N TRP A 135 -10.83 -12.01 -5.77
CA TRP A 135 -12.25 -12.29 -5.87
C TRP A 135 -12.79 -11.77 -7.21
N ASP A 136 -13.97 -12.25 -7.61
CA ASP A 136 -14.57 -11.92 -8.90
C ASP A 136 -15.09 -10.47 -8.94
N PRO A 137 -14.46 -9.55 -9.69
CA PRO A 137 -14.85 -8.14 -9.76
C PRO A 137 -16.25 -7.92 -10.36
N SER A 138 -16.85 -8.93 -11.03
CA SER A 138 -18.23 -8.85 -11.50
C SER A 138 -19.25 -8.75 -10.36
N GLN A 139 -18.86 -9.13 -9.16
CA GLN A 139 -19.71 -9.01 -7.96
C GLN A 139 -19.79 -7.56 -7.46
N PHE A 140 -18.86 -6.70 -7.85
CA PHE A 140 -18.88 -5.30 -7.41
C PHE A 140 -19.76 -4.44 -8.31
N PRO A 141 -20.82 -3.80 -7.77
CA PRO A 141 -21.81 -3.09 -8.58
C PRO A 141 -21.27 -1.96 -9.47
N GLY A 142 -20.07 -1.42 -9.12
CA GLY A 142 -19.40 -0.37 -9.90
C GLY A 142 -18.65 -0.87 -11.14
N ASN A 143 -18.39 -2.18 -11.25
CA ASN A 143 -17.59 -2.77 -12.34
C ASN A 143 -18.48 -3.20 -13.52
N VAL A 144 -19.04 -2.24 -14.23
CA VAL A 144 -20.06 -2.48 -15.28
C VAL A 144 -19.55 -3.38 -16.42
N LYS A 145 -18.30 -3.23 -16.85
CA LYS A 145 -17.70 -4.08 -17.90
C LYS A 145 -17.38 -5.48 -17.36
N SER A 146 -16.83 -5.58 -16.17
CA SER A 146 -16.49 -6.84 -15.53
C SER A 146 -17.71 -7.70 -15.23
N LEU A 147 -18.89 -7.10 -15.02
CA LEU A 147 -20.15 -7.84 -14.90
C LEU A 147 -20.44 -8.73 -16.12
N ALA A 148 -20.01 -8.29 -17.30
CA ALA A 148 -20.24 -9.03 -18.54
C ALA A 148 -19.18 -10.11 -18.81
N ASN A 149 -17.92 -9.92 -18.35
CA ASN A 149 -16.82 -10.81 -18.73
C ASN A 149 -15.64 -10.72 -17.72
N PRO A 150 -15.77 -11.29 -16.51
CA PRO A 150 -14.65 -11.40 -15.60
C PRO A 150 -13.57 -12.32 -16.17
N MET A 151 -12.30 -11.98 -15.96
CA MET A 151 -11.16 -12.73 -16.50
C MET A 151 -10.36 -13.38 -15.37
N PRO A 152 -10.73 -14.58 -14.90
CA PRO A 152 -9.93 -15.32 -13.93
C PRO A 152 -8.66 -15.87 -14.61
N ILE A 153 -7.53 -15.70 -13.96
CA ILE A 153 -6.25 -16.32 -14.33
C ILE A 153 -5.68 -17.08 -13.14
N ARG A 154 -4.92 -18.14 -13.43
CA ARG A 154 -4.15 -18.86 -12.41
C ARG A 154 -2.74 -18.31 -12.38
N MET A 155 -2.24 -18.03 -11.17
CA MET A 155 -0.92 -17.48 -10.99
C MET A 155 -0.27 -17.90 -9.67
N ALA A 156 1.02 -17.61 -9.52
CA ALA A 156 1.74 -17.89 -8.29
C ALA A 156 1.28 -16.94 -7.16
N GLY A 157 0.87 -17.53 -6.05
CA GLY A 157 0.68 -16.86 -4.78
C GLY A 157 1.89 -17.07 -3.86
N THR A 158 2.12 -16.11 -2.97
CA THR A 158 3.21 -16.15 -2.00
C THR A 158 2.79 -15.50 -0.68
N THR A 159 3.61 -15.67 0.37
CA THR A 159 3.45 -14.96 1.64
C THR A 159 4.58 -13.96 1.83
N LEU A 160 4.35 -12.91 2.61
CA LEU A 160 5.42 -11.97 2.94
C LEU A 160 6.53 -12.66 3.74
N ASP A 161 6.19 -13.57 4.65
CA ASP A 161 7.18 -14.33 5.40
C ASP A 161 8.12 -15.14 4.50
N ALA A 162 7.59 -15.86 3.51
CA ALA A 162 8.39 -16.66 2.58
C ALA A 162 9.31 -15.80 1.70
N GLU A 163 8.81 -14.67 1.17
CA GLU A 163 9.61 -13.79 0.34
C GLU A 163 10.66 -13.03 1.17
N TRP A 164 10.33 -12.65 2.40
CA TRP A 164 11.27 -11.98 3.30
C TRP A 164 12.45 -12.89 3.66
N GLU A 165 12.16 -14.15 4.00
CA GLU A 165 13.18 -15.17 4.24
C GLU A 165 14.08 -15.38 2.99
N ARG A 166 13.48 -15.44 1.80
CA ARG A 166 14.20 -15.60 0.53
C ARG A 166 15.11 -14.43 0.20
N LEU A 167 14.64 -13.19 0.42
CA LEU A 167 15.37 -11.98 0.05
C LEU A 167 16.48 -11.61 1.04
N ARG A 168 16.38 -12.02 2.30
CA ARG A 168 17.35 -11.74 3.38
C ARG A 168 17.64 -10.24 3.54
N LEU A 169 16.61 -9.43 3.38
CA LEU A 169 16.72 -7.97 3.57
C LEU A 169 16.64 -7.59 5.05
N PRO A 170 17.16 -6.41 5.42
CA PRO A 170 16.93 -5.85 6.75
C PRO A 170 15.44 -5.64 7.02
N SER A 171 15.06 -5.57 8.30
CA SER A 171 13.68 -5.32 8.72
C SER A 171 13.05 -4.11 8.01
N PRO A 172 11.83 -4.25 7.46
CA PRO A 172 11.18 -3.15 6.78
C PRO A 172 10.79 -2.04 7.76
N LYS A 173 10.80 -0.82 7.26
CA LYS A 173 10.27 0.36 7.96
C LYS A 173 8.78 0.52 7.75
N VAL A 174 8.31 0.22 6.54
CA VAL A 174 6.91 0.34 6.14
C VAL A 174 6.51 -0.88 5.32
N ILE A 175 5.31 -1.39 5.58
CA ILE A 175 4.56 -2.26 4.67
C ILE A 175 3.30 -1.51 4.24
N LYS A 176 3.12 -1.30 2.93
CA LYS A 176 1.86 -0.87 2.32
C LYS A 176 1.14 -2.09 1.76
N ILE A 177 -0.14 -2.20 2.03
CA ILE A 177 -1.01 -3.29 1.57
C ILE A 177 -2.26 -2.68 0.96
N ASP A 178 -2.45 -2.94 -0.32
CA ASP A 178 -3.59 -2.47 -1.09
C ASP A 178 -3.83 -3.53 -2.17
N THR A 179 -4.72 -4.44 -1.85
CA THR A 179 -4.95 -5.69 -2.61
C THR A 179 -6.42 -5.92 -2.88
N GLU A 180 -7.21 -4.83 -2.78
CA GLU A 180 -8.63 -4.81 -3.11
C GLU A 180 -9.44 -5.87 -2.33
N GLY A 181 -9.10 -6.04 -1.02
CA GLY A 181 -9.85 -6.91 -0.11
C GLY A 181 -9.06 -8.11 0.44
N ALA A 182 -7.84 -8.40 -0.05
CA ALA A 182 -7.02 -9.50 0.47
C ALA A 182 -6.10 -9.07 1.63
N GLU A 183 -6.25 -7.86 2.18
CA GLU A 183 -5.36 -7.26 3.18
C GLU A 183 -5.21 -8.15 4.41
N GLN A 184 -6.30 -8.77 4.90
CA GLN A 184 -6.21 -9.69 6.05
C GLN A 184 -5.37 -10.92 5.71
N GLN A 185 -5.53 -11.51 4.52
CA GLN A 185 -4.72 -12.66 4.10
C GLN A 185 -3.25 -12.29 3.97
N VAL A 186 -2.93 -11.09 3.46
CA VAL A 186 -1.56 -10.58 3.40
C VAL A 186 -0.97 -10.45 4.80
N LEU A 187 -1.71 -9.89 5.76
CA LEU A 187 -1.28 -9.76 7.15
C LEU A 187 -1.06 -11.13 7.83
N GLU A 188 -1.92 -12.11 7.54
CA GLU A 188 -1.76 -13.49 8.01
C GLU A 188 -0.49 -14.13 7.46
N GLY A 189 -0.19 -13.91 6.17
CA GLY A 189 1.03 -14.35 5.49
C GLY A 189 2.31 -13.59 5.90
N ALA A 190 2.17 -12.54 6.71
CA ALA A 190 3.25 -11.73 7.25
C ALA A 190 3.46 -11.95 8.76
N ARG A 191 2.83 -12.97 9.35
CA ARG A 191 2.79 -13.15 10.82
C ARG A 191 4.17 -13.18 11.47
N GLY A 192 5.11 -13.89 10.88
CA GLY A 192 6.49 -13.99 11.37
C GLY A 192 7.21 -12.66 11.31
N LEU A 193 7.11 -11.99 10.17
CA LEU A 193 7.67 -10.66 9.94
C LEU A 193 7.10 -9.63 10.93
N LEU A 194 5.78 -9.59 11.10
CA LEU A 194 5.11 -8.69 12.03
C LEU A 194 5.54 -8.95 13.49
N ALA A 195 5.63 -10.21 13.91
CA ALA A 195 6.07 -10.56 15.24
C ALA A 195 7.54 -10.16 15.48
N ALA A 196 8.42 -10.34 14.50
CA ALA A 196 9.81 -9.95 14.57
C ALA A 196 9.99 -8.44 14.79
N GLN A 197 9.17 -7.59 14.15
CA GLN A 197 9.21 -6.14 14.35
C GLN A 197 8.89 -5.72 15.79
N LEU A 198 7.98 -6.42 16.45
CA LEU A 198 7.65 -6.16 17.84
C LEU A 198 8.81 -6.54 18.80
N VAL A 199 9.59 -7.55 18.45
CA VAL A 199 10.78 -7.95 19.22
C VAL A 199 11.93 -6.96 19.01
N GLU A 200 12.15 -6.50 17.78
CA GLU A 200 13.21 -5.53 17.47
C GLU A 200 12.98 -4.14 18.10
N GLN A 201 11.74 -3.82 18.45
CA GLN A 201 11.36 -2.55 19.09
C GLN A 201 11.76 -1.31 18.28
N LYS A 202 11.85 -1.43 16.95
CA LYS A 202 12.10 -0.32 16.04
C LYS A 202 10.79 0.23 15.50
N PRO A 203 10.70 1.55 15.26
CA PRO A 203 9.51 2.14 14.66
C PRO A 203 9.17 1.47 13.32
N PHE A 204 7.97 0.93 13.25
CA PHE A 204 7.46 0.16 12.12
C PHE A 204 5.99 0.49 11.86
N PHE A 205 5.62 0.56 10.59
CA PHE A 205 4.34 1.05 10.15
C PHE A 205 3.74 0.12 9.09
N VAL A 206 2.53 -0.33 9.29
CA VAL A 206 1.74 -1.03 8.28
C VAL A 206 0.60 -0.12 7.88
N VAL A 207 0.50 0.22 6.61
CA VAL A 207 -0.67 0.90 6.06
C VAL A 207 -1.41 -0.07 5.17
N ALA A 208 -2.69 -0.26 5.46
CA ALA A 208 -3.54 -1.16 4.68
C ALA A 208 -4.84 -0.47 4.28
N GLU A 209 -5.24 -0.73 3.05
CA GLU A 209 -6.54 -0.33 2.57
C GLU A 209 -7.63 -1.14 3.27
N LEU A 210 -8.74 -0.52 3.59
CA LEU A 210 -9.97 -1.20 3.98
C LEU A 210 -10.97 -1.11 2.85
N HIS A 211 -11.09 -2.18 2.09
CA HIS A 211 -12.08 -2.36 1.04
C HIS A 211 -13.21 -3.25 1.56
N PRO A 212 -14.29 -2.70 2.13
CA PRO A 212 -15.30 -3.51 2.85
C PRO A 212 -15.91 -4.62 2.02
N PHE A 213 -16.27 -4.31 0.77
CA PHE A 213 -16.86 -5.29 -0.14
C PHE A 213 -15.86 -6.42 -0.48
N GLY A 214 -14.61 -6.09 -0.83
CA GLY A 214 -13.58 -7.08 -1.13
C GLY A 214 -13.25 -7.98 0.05
N LEU A 215 -13.14 -7.41 1.26
CA LEU A 215 -12.96 -8.19 2.49
C LEU A 215 -14.09 -9.22 2.67
N GLU A 216 -15.36 -8.81 2.46
CA GLU A 216 -16.52 -9.72 2.56
C GLU A 216 -16.48 -10.82 1.52
N GLN A 217 -16.04 -10.55 0.28
CA GLN A 217 -15.90 -11.57 -0.77
C GLN A 217 -14.87 -12.65 -0.38
N LEU A 218 -13.89 -12.30 0.43
CA LEU A 218 -12.84 -13.22 0.92
C LEU A 218 -13.13 -13.74 2.35
N GLY A 219 -14.37 -13.57 2.83
CA GLY A 219 -14.81 -14.07 4.15
C GLY A 219 -14.27 -13.30 5.33
N CYS A 220 -13.79 -12.09 5.09
CA CYS A 220 -13.18 -11.20 6.09
C CYS A 220 -14.08 -9.98 6.36
N SER A 221 -13.68 -9.16 7.30
CA SER A 221 -14.34 -7.91 7.64
C SER A 221 -13.34 -6.91 8.24
N GLN A 222 -13.72 -5.66 8.31
CA GLN A 222 -12.96 -4.65 9.06
C GLN A 222 -12.66 -5.12 10.50
N ALA A 223 -13.63 -5.72 11.16
CA ALA A 223 -13.48 -6.17 12.55
C ALA A 223 -12.49 -7.35 12.65
N SER A 224 -12.55 -8.33 11.74
CA SER A 224 -11.62 -9.47 11.74
C SER A 224 -10.19 -9.03 11.39
N LEU A 225 -10.01 -8.16 10.39
CA LEU A 225 -8.71 -7.63 10.00
C LEU A 225 -8.06 -6.87 11.17
N ARG A 226 -8.80 -5.91 11.75
CA ARG A 226 -8.31 -5.14 12.91
C ARG A 226 -8.06 -6.04 14.11
N GLY A 227 -8.98 -6.95 14.43
CA GLY A 227 -8.82 -7.89 15.53
C GLY A 227 -7.58 -8.77 15.38
N TYR A 228 -7.25 -9.18 14.15
CA TYR A 228 -6.04 -9.95 13.87
C TYR A 228 -4.77 -9.15 14.22
N ILE A 229 -4.61 -7.95 13.64
CA ILE A 229 -3.37 -7.18 13.82
C ILE A 229 -3.27 -6.54 15.22
N GLU A 230 -4.39 -6.14 15.81
CA GLU A 230 -4.46 -5.68 17.20
C GLU A 230 -4.12 -6.82 18.18
N GLY A 231 -4.56 -8.04 17.87
CA GLY A 231 -4.20 -9.25 18.63
C GLY A 231 -2.70 -9.60 18.61
N LEU A 232 -1.97 -9.15 17.60
CA LEU A 232 -0.51 -9.24 17.55
C LEU A 232 0.19 -8.17 18.42
N GLY A 233 -0.51 -7.12 18.84
CA GLY A 233 0.05 -6.05 19.68
C GLY A 233 0.23 -4.70 18.99
N TYR A 234 -0.31 -4.52 17.79
CA TYR A 234 -0.39 -3.24 17.12
C TYR A 234 -1.65 -2.48 17.52
N SER A 235 -1.63 -1.17 17.34
CA SER A 235 -2.80 -0.30 17.49
C SER A 235 -3.24 0.21 16.13
N THR A 236 -4.54 0.45 15.97
CA THR A 236 -5.14 1.01 14.76
C THR A 236 -5.19 2.53 14.83
N PHE A 237 -4.84 3.20 13.74
CA PHE A 237 -4.97 4.64 13.59
C PHE A 237 -5.67 4.97 12.28
N SER A 238 -6.49 6.03 12.29
CA SER A 238 -7.02 6.64 11.07
C SER A 238 -6.02 7.63 10.49
N LEU A 239 -5.86 7.59 9.17
CA LEU A 239 -5.07 8.55 8.41
C LEU A 239 -5.97 9.69 7.91
N THR A 240 -5.37 10.80 7.53
CA THR A 240 -6.05 11.95 6.91
C THR A 240 -5.32 12.37 5.65
N TYR A 241 -6.05 12.84 4.65
CA TYR A 241 -5.48 13.39 3.41
C TYR A 241 -4.60 14.63 3.64
N ALA A 242 -4.79 15.31 4.77
CA ALA A 242 -3.95 16.46 5.13
C ALA A 242 -2.59 16.06 5.69
N GLY A 243 -2.31 14.76 5.91
CA GLY A 243 -1.05 14.28 6.48
C GLY A 243 -0.83 14.68 7.94
N THR A 244 -1.90 15.07 8.65
CA THR A 244 -1.84 15.39 10.07
C THR A 244 -1.59 14.14 10.92
N LEU A 245 -1.28 14.34 12.19
CA LEU A 245 -1.04 13.23 13.13
C LEU A 245 -2.17 12.19 13.07
N PRO A 246 -1.84 10.92 12.83
CA PRO A 246 -2.82 9.85 12.83
C PRO A 246 -3.56 9.76 14.17
N ARG A 247 -4.85 9.49 14.12
CA ARG A 247 -5.70 9.41 15.31
C ARG A 247 -5.89 7.96 15.72
N LEU A 248 -5.57 7.66 16.97
CA LEU A 248 -5.80 6.33 17.53
C LEU A 248 -7.30 5.99 17.48
N VAL A 249 -7.60 4.81 16.96
CA VAL A 249 -8.94 4.22 16.93
C VAL A 249 -8.99 3.15 18.03
N PRO A 250 -9.82 3.32 19.08
CA PRO A 250 -9.90 2.32 20.13
C PRO A 250 -10.27 0.93 19.60
N PRO A 251 -9.78 -0.15 20.23
CA PRO A 251 -10.21 -1.50 19.88
C PRO A 251 -11.74 -1.64 19.94
N ALA A 252 -12.28 -2.52 19.10
CA ALA A 252 -13.72 -2.77 18.95
C ALA A 252 -14.58 -1.56 18.49
N THR A 253 -13.99 -0.37 18.28
CA THR A 253 -14.71 0.73 17.65
C THR A 253 -14.99 0.41 16.20
N ARG A 254 -16.27 0.35 15.81
CA ARG A 254 -16.63 0.25 14.39
C ARG A 254 -16.30 1.58 13.71
N ILE A 255 -15.55 1.50 12.62
CA ILE A 255 -15.31 2.65 11.76
C ILE A 255 -16.43 2.67 10.73
N GLU A 256 -17.24 3.72 10.73
CA GLU A 256 -18.27 3.90 9.71
C GLU A 256 -17.57 4.23 8.37
N ILE A 257 -17.54 3.25 7.48
CA ILE A 257 -16.89 3.37 6.17
C ILE A 257 -17.98 3.48 5.12
N SER A 258 -18.08 4.65 4.50
CA SER A 258 -18.90 4.87 3.30
C SER A 258 -18.08 4.79 2.01
N ALA A 259 -16.78 4.63 2.11
CA ALA A 259 -15.82 4.57 1.02
C ALA A 259 -14.59 3.73 1.43
N ILE A 260 -13.76 3.38 0.47
CA ILE A 260 -12.46 2.77 0.70
C ILE A 260 -11.56 3.77 1.44
N ILE A 261 -10.86 3.32 2.48
CA ILE A 261 -9.97 4.16 3.30
C ILE A 261 -8.68 3.43 3.63
N ASN A 262 -7.61 4.18 3.85
CA ASN A 262 -6.36 3.64 4.37
C ASN A 262 -6.29 3.74 5.90
N MET A 263 -5.85 2.66 6.55
CA MET A 263 -5.61 2.59 7.98
C MET A 263 -4.14 2.34 8.26
N LEU A 264 -3.65 2.95 9.34
CA LEU A 264 -2.30 2.70 9.83
C LEU A 264 -2.35 1.78 11.04
N PHE A 265 -1.47 0.78 11.05
CA PHE A 265 -1.22 -0.09 12.19
C PHE A 265 0.22 0.10 12.65
N SER A 266 0.39 0.45 13.91
CA SER A 266 1.69 0.72 14.53
C SER A 266 1.56 0.72 16.05
N LYS A 267 2.64 1.00 16.78
CA LYS A 267 2.56 1.28 18.21
C LYS A 267 2.41 2.78 18.47
N PRO A 268 1.65 3.19 19.48
CA PRO A 268 1.47 4.62 19.80
C PRO A 268 2.79 5.37 20.00
N GLU A 269 3.76 4.75 20.67
CA GLU A 269 5.08 5.32 20.92
C GLU A 269 5.92 5.48 19.66
N TRP A 270 5.61 4.78 18.57
CA TRP A 270 6.30 4.89 17.29
C TRP A 270 5.71 5.97 16.38
N VAL A 271 4.44 6.31 16.56
CA VAL A 271 3.74 7.26 15.67
C VAL A 271 4.15 8.70 15.96
N GLY A 272 4.01 9.16 17.20
CA GLY A 272 4.22 10.56 17.59
C GLY A 272 5.50 11.22 17.07
N PRO A 273 6.68 10.58 17.17
CA PRO A 273 7.95 11.19 16.75
C PRO A 273 8.07 11.54 15.26
N TYR A 274 7.25 10.94 14.41
CA TYR A 274 7.29 11.15 12.95
C TYR A 274 6.31 12.22 12.45
N TRP A 275 5.40 12.66 13.30
CA TRP A 275 4.50 13.77 12.99
C TRP A 275 4.85 14.93 13.91
N PRO A 276 5.52 15.98 13.38
CA PRO A 276 5.78 17.17 14.18
C PRO A 276 4.45 17.70 14.71
N ALA A 277 4.44 18.06 15.98
CA ALA A 277 3.28 18.71 16.57
C ALA A 277 2.88 19.87 15.64
N VAL A 278 1.70 19.82 15.09
CA VAL A 278 1.09 21.00 14.51
C VAL A 278 0.94 21.92 15.72
N LEU A 279 1.79 22.94 15.77
CA LEU A 279 1.54 24.08 16.64
C LEU A 279 0.19 24.61 16.18
N ILE A 280 -0.85 24.21 16.90
CA ILE A 280 -2.12 24.88 16.83
C ILE A 280 -1.82 26.22 17.46
N ASP A 281 -1.39 27.19 16.65
CA ASP A 281 -1.36 28.57 17.07
C ASP A 281 -2.76 28.90 17.54
N GLY A 282 -2.85 29.07 18.85
CA GLY A 282 -4.08 29.36 19.52
C GLY A 282 -4.64 30.67 18.99
N LYS A 283 -5.82 30.58 18.44
CA LYS A 283 -7.00 31.37 18.81
C LYS A 283 -8.15 30.95 17.95
#